data_c02e2cdeb0f44b6e3035b60a377cb73c
#
_entry.id   c02e2cdeb0f44b6e3035b60a377cb73c
#
_cell.length_a   1.000
_cell.length_b   1.000
_cell.length_c   1.000
_cell.angle_alpha   90.00
_cell.angle_beta   90.00
_cell.angle_gamma   90.00
#
_symmetry.space_group_name_H-M   'P 1'
#
loop_
_entity.id
_entity.type
_entity.pdbx_description
1 polymer ?
#
loop_
_entity_poly.entity_id
_entity_poly.type
_entity_poly.pdbx_seq_one_letter_code
_entity_poly.pdbx_strand_id
1 'polypeptide(L)'
;MLLGDEKPDSGRVKWGVGVEHVYFDQNRETLDKETTVWQTLCPNGGDRVEINGRSKHVAAYMRDFLFDEKQLTSRVASLSGGERNRLLLARLFSQEHNLLVLDEPTNDLDVETLEVLEEVLANYNGTVILVSHDREFLDKVATSTIAIEGDGLVEEYPGGYSTYLDQRTRVPSIVFTKRQDMKKDCLLYTSDAADDDHC
;
A
#
# COMPACT_ATOMS: atom_id res chain seq x y z
N MET A 1 13.91 0.70 -7.60
CA MET A 1 15.01 1.28 -6.80
C MET A 1 14.77 1.16 -5.28
N LEU A 2 13.73 1.76 -4.71
CA LEU A 2 13.46 1.65 -3.26
C LEU A 2 13.31 0.19 -2.77
N LEU A 3 12.70 -0.68 -3.54
CA LEU A 3 12.49 -2.11 -3.23
C LEU A 3 13.70 -3.01 -3.56
N GLY A 4 14.76 -2.45 -4.12
CA GLY A 4 16.00 -3.19 -4.42
C GLY A 4 16.07 -3.83 -5.80
N ASP A 5 15.03 -3.73 -6.64
CA ASP A 5 15.02 -4.27 -8.00
C ASP A 5 16.07 -3.59 -8.89
N GLU A 6 16.36 -2.32 -8.62
CA GLU A 6 17.40 -1.55 -9.30
C GLU A 6 18.34 -0.90 -8.28
N LYS A 7 19.61 -0.82 -8.65
CA LYS A 7 20.62 -0.13 -7.84
C LYS A 7 20.59 1.37 -8.15
N PRO A 8 20.77 2.24 -7.13
CA PRO A 8 20.94 3.66 -7.37
C PRO A 8 22.29 3.95 -8.10
N ASP A 9 22.29 4.94 -8.99
CA ASP A 9 23.52 5.39 -9.69
C ASP A 9 24.55 5.95 -8.69
N SER A 10 24.08 6.56 -7.62
CA SER A 10 24.90 7.06 -6.52
C SER A 10 24.15 6.94 -5.19
N GLY A 11 24.87 6.96 -4.08
CA GLY A 11 24.27 6.81 -2.76
C GLY A 11 23.95 5.35 -2.42
N ARG A 12 23.10 5.15 -1.41
CA ARG A 12 22.69 3.81 -0.94
C ARG A 12 21.27 3.82 -0.39
N VAL A 13 20.56 2.73 -0.61
CA VAL A 13 19.31 2.42 0.08
C VAL A 13 19.64 1.54 1.27
N LYS A 14 19.16 1.90 2.46
CA LYS A 14 19.33 1.13 3.69
C LYS A 14 17.97 0.79 4.28
N TRP A 15 17.70 -0.48 4.40
CA TRP A 15 16.50 -1.00 5.05
C TRP A 15 16.69 -1.03 6.57
N GLY A 16 15.65 -0.65 7.29
CA GLY A 16 15.58 -0.83 8.74
C GLY A 16 15.47 -2.31 9.12
N VAL A 17 15.83 -2.63 10.36
CA VAL A 17 15.65 -3.98 10.90
C VAL A 17 14.16 -4.23 11.12
N GLY A 18 13.66 -5.40 10.65
CA GLY A 18 12.27 -5.79 10.82
C GLY A 18 11.29 -5.14 9.83
N VAL A 19 11.78 -4.54 8.75
CA VAL A 19 10.90 -4.09 7.65
C VAL A 19 10.45 -5.29 6.84
N GLU A 20 9.15 -5.57 6.90
CA GLU A 20 8.45 -6.55 6.08
C GLU A 20 7.60 -5.79 5.07
N HIS A 21 8.01 -5.83 3.81
CA HIS A 21 7.33 -5.09 2.76
C HIS A 21 6.57 -6.00 1.83
N VAL A 22 5.49 -5.46 1.29
CA VAL A 22 4.77 -6.06 0.17
C VAL A 22 4.60 -5.00 -0.92
N TYR A 23 4.79 -5.42 -2.16
CA TYR A 23 4.56 -4.61 -3.35
C TYR A 23 3.32 -5.13 -4.07
N PHE A 24 2.36 -4.27 -4.25
CA PHE A 24 1.13 -4.56 -4.95
C PHE A 24 1.13 -3.84 -6.31
N ASP A 25 1.11 -4.64 -7.36
CA ASP A 25 0.86 -4.21 -8.73
C ASP A 25 -0.34 -5.00 -9.24
N GLN A 26 -1.44 -4.33 -9.49
CA GLN A 26 -2.69 -4.95 -9.92
C GLN A 26 -2.53 -5.82 -11.18
N ASN A 27 -1.59 -5.46 -12.06
CA ASN A 27 -1.33 -6.20 -13.30
C ASN A 27 -0.53 -7.50 -13.08
N ARG A 28 0.16 -7.64 -11.94
CA ARG A 28 1.01 -8.79 -11.62
C ARG A 28 0.38 -9.75 -10.62
N GLU A 29 -0.55 -9.28 -9.79
CA GLU A 29 -1.23 -10.12 -8.83
C GLU A 29 -2.27 -11.02 -9.50
N THR A 30 -2.08 -12.31 -9.35
CA THR A 30 -3.01 -13.31 -9.90
C THR A 30 -3.64 -14.15 -8.80
N LEU A 31 -4.95 -14.31 -8.88
CA LEU A 31 -5.70 -15.26 -8.06
C LEU A 31 -5.79 -16.60 -8.78
N ASP A 32 -5.62 -17.68 -8.02
CA ASP A 32 -5.90 -19.02 -8.55
C ASP A 32 -7.42 -19.18 -8.76
N LYS A 33 -7.81 -19.34 -10.02
CA LYS A 33 -9.22 -19.41 -10.45
C LYS A 33 -9.94 -20.67 -9.96
N GLU A 34 -9.19 -21.71 -9.62
CA GLU A 34 -9.75 -23.00 -9.17
C GLU A 34 -10.04 -23.03 -7.67
N THR A 35 -9.43 -22.12 -6.91
CA THR A 35 -9.68 -22.00 -5.48
C THR A 35 -11.00 -21.27 -5.18
N THR A 36 -11.50 -21.46 -3.96
CA THR A 36 -12.62 -20.66 -3.44
C THR A 36 -12.11 -19.37 -2.78
N VAL A 37 -13.01 -18.40 -2.60
CA VAL A 37 -12.72 -17.17 -1.83
C VAL A 37 -12.15 -17.52 -0.46
N TRP A 38 -12.76 -18.49 0.22
CA TRP A 38 -12.28 -18.99 1.52
C TRP A 38 -10.86 -19.53 1.45
N GLN A 39 -10.57 -20.41 0.50
CA GLN A 39 -9.24 -21.02 0.35
C GLN A 39 -8.16 -20.01 -0.02
N THR A 40 -8.53 -18.95 -0.73
CA THR A 40 -7.59 -17.87 -1.06
C THR A 40 -7.05 -17.17 0.21
N LEU A 41 -7.87 -17.03 1.25
CA LEU A 41 -7.48 -16.38 2.50
C LEU A 41 -6.96 -17.39 3.55
N CYS A 42 -7.42 -18.61 3.50
CA CYS A 42 -7.02 -19.69 4.42
C CYS A 42 -6.44 -20.88 3.63
N PRO A 43 -5.31 -20.75 2.94
CA PRO A 43 -4.76 -21.80 2.07
C PRO A 43 -4.34 -23.06 2.83
N ASN A 44 -3.98 -22.91 4.10
CA ASN A 44 -3.59 -24.00 5.00
C ASN A 44 -4.77 -24.58 5.78
N GLY A 45 -6.01 -24.18 5.43
CA GLY A 45 -7.22 -24.54 6.17
C GLY A 45 -7.47 -23.61 7.36
N GLY A 46 -8.54 -23.91 8.10
CA GLY A 46 -8.98 -23.06 9.21
C GLY A 46 -10.05 -22.07 8.78
N ASP A 47 -10.45 -21.22 9.73
CA ASP A 47 -11.55 -20.26 9.58
C ASP A 47 -11.18 -18.83 10.03
N ARG A 48 -9.89 -18.58 10.27
CA ARG A 48 -9.41 -17.33 10.82
C ARG A 48 -8.25 -16.77 10.00
N VAL A 49 -8.20 -15.45 9.95
CA VAL A 49 -7.09 -14.66 9.39
C VAL A 49 -6.50 -13.80 10.49
N GLU A 50 -5.21 -13.61 10.48
CA GLU A 50 -4.50 -12.72 11.40
C GLU A 50 -4.39 -11.33 10.79
N ILE A 51 -4.95 -10.32 11.48
CA ILE A 51 -4.94 -8.93 11.02
C ILE A 51 -4.40 -8.05 12.14
N ASN A 52 -3.25 -7.43 11.92
CA ASN A 52 -2.62 -6.57 12.94
C ASN A 52 -2.46 -7.26 14.31
N GLY A 53 -2.06 -8.54 14.32
CA GLY A 53 -1.91 -9.36 15.53
C GLY A 53 -3.22 -9.75 16.20
N ARG A 54 -4.36 -9.60 15.53
CA ARG A 54 -5.68 -10.03 15.99
C ARG A 54 -6.27 -11.09 15.08
N SER A 55 -6.74 -12.17 15.67
CA SER A 55 -7.38 -13.24 14.94
C SER A 55 -8.85 -12.89 14.65
N LYS A 56 -9.24 -12.83 13.39
CA LYS A 56 -10.60 -12.53 12.93
C LYS A 56 -11.13 -13.70 12.10
N HIS A 57 -12.40 -14.08 12.31
CA HIS A 57 -13.03 -15.11 11.49
C HIS A 57 -13.13 -14.62 10.03
N VAL A 58 -12.79 -15.50 9.08
CA VAL A 58 -12.70 -15.15 7.64
C VAL A 58 -14.00 -14.54 7.11
N ALA A 59 -15.17 -15.06 7.51
CA ALA A 59 -16.45 -14.48 7.08
C ALA A 59 -16.68 -13.06 7.62
N ALA A 60 -16.24 -12.78 8.85
CA ALA A 60 -16.33 -11.44 9.42
C ALA A 60 -15.33 -10.47 8.77
N TYR A 61 -14.16 -10.98 8.37
CA TYR A 61 -13.17 -10.20 7.63
C TYR A 61 -13.66 -9.86 6.22
N MET A 62 -14.22 -10.83 5.50
CA MET A 62 -14.66 -10.64 4.12
C MET A 62 -15.90 -9.72 3.99
N ARG A 63 -16.69 -9.56 5.07
CA ARG A 63 -17.75 -8.54 5.08
C ARG A 63 -17.22 -7.12 4.94
N ASP A 64 -16.03 -6.84 5.47
CA ASP A 64 -15.38 -5.52 5.30
C ASP A 64 -15.00 -5.27 3.81
N PHE A 65 -14.88 -6.35 3.02
CA PHE A 65 -14.65 -6.30 1.58
C PHE A 65 -15.92 -6.57 0.76
N LEU A 66 -17.08 -6.37 1.35
CA LEU A 66 -18.40 -6.49 0.71
C LEU A 66 -18.73 -7.88 0.15
N PHE A 67 -18.19 -8.95 0.77
CA PHE A 67 -18.58 -10.31 0.46
C PHE A 67 -19.63 -10.82 1.44
N ASP A 68 -20.65 -11.49 0.92
CA ASP A 68 -21.58 -12.24 1.75
C ASP A 68 -21.08 -13.68 2.02
N GLU A 69 -21.70 -14.35 3.00
CA GLU A 69 -21.26 -15.69 3.41
C GLU A 69 -21.39 -16.75 2.30
N LYS A 70 -22.34 -16.58 1.38
CA LYS A 70 -22.55 -17.54 0.28
C LYS A 70 -21.44 -17.45 -0.75
N GLN A 71 -20.89 -16.24 -0.95
CA GLN A 71 -19.80 -16.01 -1.89
C GLN A 71 -18.47 -16.64 -1.42
N LEU A 72 -18.31 -16.89 -0.11
CA LEU A 72 -17.07 -17.45 0.43
C LEU A 72 -16.76 -18.87 -0.11
N THR A 73 -17.77 -19.61 -0.46
CA THR A 73 -17.63 -20.96 -1.05
C THR A 73 -17.59 -20.93 -2.59
N SER A 74 -17.79 -19.76 -3.18
CA SER A 74 -17.74 -19.59 -4.65
C SER A 74 -16.30 -19.70 -5.14
N ARG A 75 -16.14 -20.23 -6.35
CA ARG A 75 -14.81 -20.25 -7.01
C ARG A 75 -14.43 -18.86 -7.47
N VAL A 76 -13.16 -18.54 -7.38
CA VAL A 76 -12.58 -17.28 -7.88
C VAL A 76 -12.91 -17.06 -9.37
N ALA A 77 -12.96 -18.14 -10.16
CA ALA A 77 -13.35 -18.08 -11.57
C ALA A 77 -14.76 -17.49 -11.80
N SER A 78 -15.69 -17.64 -10.85
CA SER A 78 -17.08 -17.17 -10.96
C SER A 78 -17.28 -15.72 -10.51
N LEU A 79 -16.27 -15.10 -9.93
CA LEU A 79 -16.34 -13.72 -9.44
C LEU A 79 -16.32 -12.71 -10.60
N SER A 80 -17.04 -11.60 -10.42
CA SER A 80 -16.93 -10.41 -11.27
C SER A 80 -15.53 -9.77 -11.16
N GLY A 81 -15.22 -8.81 -12.03
CA GLY A 81 -13.97 -8.04 -11.97
C GLY A 81 -13.78 -7.33 -10.63
N GLY A 82 -14.79 -6.58 -10.19
CA GLY A 82 -14.77 -5.87 -8.92
C GLY A 82 -14.63 -6.81 -7.72
N GLU A 83 -15.36 -7.93 -7.69
CA GLU A 83 -15.21 -8.93 -6.62
C GLU A 83 -13.80 -9.54 -6.59
N ARG A 84 -13.18 -9.80 -7.75
CA ARG A 84 -11.80 -10.27 -7.79
C ARG A 84 -10.82 -9.24 -7.24
N ASN A 85 -11.01 -7.96 -7.57
CA ASN A 85 -10.18 -6.88 -7.05
C ASN A 85 -10.34 -6.76 -5.53
N ARG A 86 -11.57 -6.82 -4.99
CA ARG A 86 -11.82 -6.83 -3.54
C ARG A 86 -11.19 -8.04 -2.85
N LEU A 87 -11.22 -9.22 -3.48
CA LEU A 87 -10.55 -10.42 -2.94
C LEU A 87 -9.02 -10.27 -2.95
N LEU A 88 -8.43 -9.67 -3.99
CA LEU A 88 -7.01 -9.36 -4.05
C LEU A 88 -6.60 -8.42 -2.90
N LEU A 89 -7.37 -7.37 -2.68
CA LEU A 89 -7.14 -6.44 -1.57
C LEU A 89 -7.28 -7.16 -0.22
N ALA A 90 -8.34 -7.96 -0.03
CA ALA A 90 -8.51 -8.73 1.19
C ALA A 90 -7.31 -9.67 1.46
N ARG A 91 -6.82 -10.37 0.44
CA ARG A 91 -5.64 -11.21 0.55
C ARG A 91 -4.38 -10.41 0.88
N LEU A 92 -4.19 -9.26 0.24
CA LEU A 92 -3.07 -8.37 0.50
C LEU A 92 -3.03 -7.93 1.98
N PHE A 93 -4.15 -7.40 2.47
CA PHE A 93 -4.25 -6.88 3.84
C PHE A 93 -4.36 -7.98 4.92
N SER A 94 -4.52 -9.25 4.54
CA SER A 94 -4.44 -10.39 5.46
C SER A 94 -3.02 -10.88 5.72
N GLN A 95 -2.03 -10.40 4.97
CA GLN A 95 -0.63 -10.77 5.16
C GLN A 95 0.02 -9.87 6.21
N GLU A 96 1.00 -10.41 6.94
CA GLU A 96 1.79 -9.61 7.87
C GLU A 96 2.83 -8.78 7.10
N HIS A 97 2.69 -7.48 7.15
CA HIS A 97 3.65 -6.52 6.61
C HIS A 97 3.49 -5.18 7.33
N ASN A 98 4.59 -4.43 7.40
CA ASN A 98 4.60 -3.09 8.01
C ASN A 98 4.96 -1.99 7.01
N LEU A 99 5.28 -2.36 5.78
CA LEU A 99 5.47 -1.45 4.66
C LEU A 99 4.68 -1.97 3.45
N LEU A 100 3.73 -1.18 2.99
CA LEU A 100 2.91 -1.46 1.83
C LEU A 100 3.28 -0.49 0.70
N VAL A 101 3.62 -1.02 -0.46
CA VAL A 101 3.89 -0.23 -1.66
C VAL A 101 2.80 -0.52 -2.69
N LEU A 102 2.04 0.50 -3.03
CA LEU A 102 0.93 0.44 -3.98
C LEU A 102 1.28 1.27 -5.21
N ASP A 103 1.29 0.62 -6.36
CA ASP A 103 1.55 1.26 -7.65
C ASP A 103 0.26 1.26 -8.47
N GLU A 104 -0.32 2.46 -8.66
CA GLU A 104 -1.59 2.69 -9.36
C GLU A 104 -2.74 1.76 -8.89
N PRO A 105 -2.99 1.66 -7.57
CA PRO A 105 -3.97 0.70 -7.06
C PRO A 105 -5.42 1.06 -7.38
N THR A 106 -5.68 2.26 -7.88
CA THR A 106 -7.02 2.75 -8.24
C THR A 106 -7.43 2.41 -9.67
N ASN A 107 -6.48 1.95 -10.50
CA ASN A 107 -6.78 1.57 -11.88
C ASN A 107 -7.78 0.41 -11.91
N ASP A 108 -8.75 0.49 -12.81
CA ASP A 108 -9.78 -0.53 -13.04
C ASP A 108 -10.62 -0.90 -11.79
N LEU A 109 -10.61 -0.08 -10.73
CA LEU A 109 -11.50 -0.26 -9.59
C LEU A 109 -12.87 0.38 -9.85
N ASP A 110 -13.92 -0.32 -9.44
CA ASP A 110 -15.25 0.28 -9.30
C ASP A 110 -15.31 1.15 -8.03
N VAL A 111 -16.33 2.01 -7.97
CA VAL A 111 -16.50 2.96 -6.85
C VAL A 111 -16.56 2.25 -5.49
N GLU A 112 -17.26 1.11 -5.42
CA GLU A 112 -17.39 0.34 -4.18
C GLU A 112 -16.04 -0.22 -3.73
N THR A 113 -15.22 -0.72 -4.66
CA THR A 113 -13.88 -1.24 -4.36
C THR A 113 -12.93 -0.12 -3.93
N LEU A 114 -13.05 1.06 -4.54
CA LEU A 114 -12.26 2.24 -4.17
C LEU A 114 -12.58 2.68 -2.73
N GLU A 115 -13.86 2.75 -2.35
CA GLU A 115 -14.28 3.07 -0.98
C GLU A 115 -13.72 2.06 0.04
N VAL A 116 -13.76 0.77 -0.28
CA VAL A 116 -13.14 -0.27 0.57
C VAL A 116 -11.64 -0.04 0.71
N LEU A 117 -10.94 0.26 -0.38
CA LEU A 117 -9.49 0.53 -0.35
C LEU A 117 -9.18 1.75 0.54
N GLU A 118 -9.94 2.85 0.40
CA GLU A 118 -9.81 4.05 1.25
C GLU A 118 -9.96 3.71 2.74
N GLU A 119 -11.01 2.95 3.09
CA GLU A 119 -11.29 2.56 4.48
C GLU A 119 -10.20 1.66 5.07
N VAL A 120 -9.73 0.68 4.30
CA VAL A 120 -8.69 -0.24 4.75
C VAL A 120 -7.37 0.50 4.94
N LEU A 121 -7.00 1.40 4.02
CA LEU A 121 -5.80 2.23 4.15
C LEU A 121 -5.88 3.18 5.34
N ALA A 122 -7.03 3.78 5.60
CA ALA A 122 -7.24 4.64 6.77
C ALA A 122 -7.03 3.90 8.10
N ASN A 123 -7.27 2.58 8.13
CA ASN A 123 -7.11 1.72 9.30
C ASN A 123 -5.80 0.92 9.31
N TYR A 124 -4.95 1.08 8.31
CA TYR A 124 -3.69 0.36 8.22
C TYR A 124 -2.65 0.90 9.21
N ASN A 125 -2.01 0.01 9.98
CA ASN A 125 -1.08 0.39 11.05
C ASN A 125 0.40 0.47 10.61
N GLY A 126 0.68 0.29 9.32
CA GLY A 126 2.03 0.36 8.76
C GLY A 126 2.33 1.67 8.04
N THR A 127 3.42 1.65 7.30
CA THR A 127 3.77 2.72 6.35
C THR A 127 3.23 2.33 4.97
N VAL A 128 2.61 3.28 4.28
CA VAL A 128 2.15 3.10 2.90
C VAL A 128 2.94 4.03 2.00
N ILE A 129 3.52 3.48 0.94
CA ILE A 129 4.03 4.21 -0.20
C ILE A 129 3.02 4.03 -1.33
N LEU A 130 2.46 5.11 -1.80
CA LEU A 130 1.41 5.10 -2.80
C LEU A 130 1.82 5.93 -4.01
N VAL A 131 1.73 5.32 -5.19
CA VAL A 131 1.82 6.00 -6.48
C VAL A 131 0.44 5.96 -7.10
N SER A 132 -0.15 7.12 -7.42
CA SER A 132 -1.45 7.20 -8.08
C SER A 132 -1.59 8.49 -8.88
N HIS A 133 -2.39 8.42 -9.94
CA HIS A 133 -2.84 9.58 -10.71
C HIS A 133 -4.21 10.09 -10.25
N ASP A 134 -4.87 9.37 -9.35
CA ASP A 134 -6.16 9.76 -8.77
C ASP A 134 -5.96 10.77 -7.65
N ARG A 135 -6.26 12.02 -7.95
CA ARG A 135 -6.03 13.15 -7.05
C ARG A 135 -6.97 13.13 -5.85
N GLU A 136 -8.23 12.74 -6.05
CA GLU A 136 -9.22 12.67 -4.98
C GLU A 136 -8.84 11.57 -3.98
N PHE A 137 -8.40 10.44 -4.49
CA PHE A 137 -7.89 9.34 -3.66
C PHE A 137 -6.65 9.77 -2.86
N LEU A 138 -5.68 10.45 -3.51
CA LEU A 138 -4.50 10.98 -2.82
C LEU A 138 -4.87 11.97 -1.71
N ASP A 139 -5.82 12.85 -1.94
CA ASP A 139 -6.27 13.82 -0.92
C ASP A 139 -6.96 13.16 0.27
N LYS A 140 -7.60 12.01 0.08
CA LYS A 140 -8.27 11.28 1.16
C LYS A 140 -7.30 10.44 2.01
N VAL A 141 -6.28 9.83 1.38
CA VAL A 141 -5.45 8.82 2.07
C VAL A 141 -4.05 9.31 2.43
N ALA A 142 -3.52 10.30 1.71
CA ALA A 142 -2.15 10.74 1.91
C ALA A 142 -2.00 11.67 3.11
N THR A 143 -1.02 11.39 3.97
CA THR A 143 -0.62 12.28 5.07
C THR A 143 0.54 13.18 4.68
N SER A 144 1.35 12.79 3.70
CA SER A 144 2.38 13.61 3.06
C SER A 144 2.56 13.19 1.60
N THR A 145 2.99 14.14 0.79
CA THR A 145 3.26 13.97 -0.64
C THR A 145 4.73 14.22 -0.90
N ILE A 146 5.41 13.28 -1.55
CA ILE A 146 6.75 13.51 -2.07
C ILE A 146 6.65 13.82 -3.56
N ALA A 147 7.03 15.03 -3.92
CA ALA A 147 7.10 15.46 -5.30
C ALA A 147 8.52 15.25 -5.85
N ILE A 148 8.60 14.55 -6.98
CA ILE A 148 9.83 14.43 -7.76
C ILE A 148 9.74 15.43 -8.88
N GLU A 149 10.49 16.51 -8.77
CA GLU A 149 10.51 17.59 -9.75
C GLU A 149 11.66 17.42 -10.74
N GLY A 150 11.66 18.24 -11.78
CA GLY A 150 12.78 18.28 -12.73
C GLY A 150 14.10 18.57 -12.03
N ASP A 151 15.21 18.22 -12.70
CA ASP A 151 16.57 18.41 -12.21
C ASP A 151 16.95 17.63 -10.94
N GLY A 152 16.20 16.57 -10.63
CA GLY A 152 16.46 15.70 -9.49
C GLY A 152 16.05 16.26 -8.14
N LEU A 153 15.29 17.36 -8.11
CA LEU A 153 14.75 17.92 -6.88
C LEU A 153 13.64 17.02 -6.35
N VAL A 154 13.76 16.64 -5.08
CA VAL A 154 12.76 15.83 -4.36
C VAL A 154 12.37 16.58 -3.09
N GLU A 155 11.09 16.93 -2.97
CA GLU A 155 10.57 17.66 -1.83
C GLU A 155 9.35 16.98 -1.21
N GLU A 156 9.24 17.04 0.12
CA GLU A 156 8.11 16.52 0.88
C GLU A 156 7.18 17.65 1.30
N TYR A 157 5.89 17.46 1.05
CA TYR A 157 4.82 18.38 1.44
C TYR A 157 3.84 17.68 2.38
N PRO A 158 3.41 18.31 3.47
CA PRO A 158 2.39 17.75 4.35
C PRO A 158 1.04 17.75 3.62
N GLY A 159 0.28 16.63 3.76
CA GLY A 159 -1.04 16.47 3.17
C GLY A 159 -1.05 15.83 1.79
N GLY A 160 -2.23 15.81 1.17
CA GLY A 160 -2.48 15.22 -0.12
C GLY A 160 -2.11 16.12 -1.31
N TYR A 161 -2.63 15.76 -2.46
CA TYR A 161 -2.31 16.42 -3.73
C TYR A 161 -2.73 17.90 -3.79
N SER A 162 -3.90 18.25 -3.24
CA SER A 162 -4.39 19.64 -3.22
C SER A 162 -3.47 20.55 -2.41
N THR A 163 -2.98 20.06 -1.25
CA THR A 163 -2.03 20.81 -0.42
C THR A 163 -0.69 21.05 -1.15
N TYR A 164 -0.22 20.03 -1.87
CA TYR A 164 0.96 20.16 -2.72
C TYR A 164 0.76 21.24 -3.80
N LEU A 165 -0.40 21.25 -4.49
CA LEU A 165 -0.70 22.23 -5.53
C LEU A 165 -0.77 23.66 -5.03
N ASP A 166 -1.31 23.87 -3.84
CA ASP A 166 -1.37 25.20 -3.20
C ASP A 166 0.03 25.79 -2.94
N GLN A 167 1.01 24.92 -2.76
CA GLN A 167 2.38 25.30 -2.48
C GLN A 167 3.26 25.29 -3.73
N ARG A 168 2.90 24.54 -4.77
CA ARG A 168 3.67 24.45 -6.02
C ARG A 168 2.84 24.13 -7.26
N THR A 169 3.36 24.57 -8.39
CA THR A 169 2.65 24.61 -9.67
C THR A 169 2.99 23.50 -10.68
N ARG A 170 3.72 22.42 -10.38
CA ARG A 170 3.97 21.32 -11.36
C ARG A 170 4.54 20.03 -10.75
N VAL A 171 4.18 18.85 -11.35
CA VAL A 171 4.84 17.51 -11.48
C VAL A 171 4.21 16.31 -10.74
N PRO A 172 4.33 15.07 -11.26
CA PRO A 172 3.69 13.88 -10.71
C PRO A 172 4.19 13.53 -9.30
N SER A 173 3.28 13.10 -8.45
CA SER A 173 3.53 12.97 -7.01
C SER A 173 3.72 11.52 -6.61
N ILE A 174 4.76 11.24 -5.84
CA ILE A 174 4.86 10.02 -5.02
C ILE A 174 4.35 10.38 -3.63
N VAL A 175 3.43 9.60 -3.10
CA VAL A 175 2.79 9.89 -1.82
C VAL A 175 3.23 8.88 -0.76
N PHE A 176 3.72 9.40 0.36
CA PHE A 176 4.03 8.61 1.56
C PHE A 176 3.00 8.91 2.63
N THR A 177 2.33 7.88 3.13
CA THR A 177 1.47 8.02 4.30
C THR A 177 2.16 7.46 5.54
N LYS A 178 2.38 8.31 6.54
CA LYS A 178 2.93 7.91 7.83
C LYS A 178 1.89 8.12 8.92
N ARG A 179 1.51 7.09 9.63
CA ARG A 179 0.67 7.26 10.82
C ARG A 179 1.47 7.79 12.00
N GLN A 180 0.89 8.75 12.75
CA GLN A 180 1.54 9.52 13.81
C GLN A 180 1.89 8.75 15.10
N ASP A 181 1.66 7.45 15.23
CA ASP A 181 1.78 6.72 16.50
C ASP A 181 2.94 5.71 16.59
N MET A 182 3.93 5.78 15.72
CA MET A 182 5.17 5.05 15.97
C MET A 182 6.21 5.99 16.57
N LYS A 183 6.61 5.66 17.81
CA LYS A 183 7.70 6.30 18.54
C LYS A 183 8.86 6.64 17.61
N LYS A 184 9.32 7.89 17.74
CA LYS A 184 10.53 8.42 17.11
C LYS A 184 11.66 7.40 17.19
N ASP A 185 11.91 6.68 16.12
CA ASP A 185 13.21 6.09 15.78
C ASP A 185 13.03 5.31 14.48
N CYS A 186 13.43 5.90 13.44
CA CYS A 186 13.79 5.38 12.14
C CYS A 186 13.15 6.13 10.98
N LEU A 187 13.90 6.96 10.43
CA LEU A 187 14.22 7.27 9.05
C LEU A 187 14.79 8.68 8.99
N LEU A 188 16.01 8.81 9.40
CA LEU A 188 16.83 9.95 9.04
C LEU A 188 17.56 9.60 7.76
N TYR A 189 17.10 10.16 6.66
CA TYR A 189 17.95 10.40 5.52
C TYR A 189 18.82 11.59 5.89
N THR A 190 20.04 11.34 6.36
CA THR A 190 21.03 12.41 6.47
C THR A 190 21.89 12.36 5.21
N SER A 191 21.77 13.40 4.41
CA SER A 191 22.79 13.77 3.45
C SER A 191 23.99 14.30 4.23
N ASP A 192 24.92 13.42 4.58
CA ASP A 192 26.27 13.84 4.90
C ASP A 192 27.15 13.55 3.71
N ALA A 193 27.19 14.52 2.83
CA ALA A 193 28.32 14.72 1.93
C ALA A 193 29.12 15.85 2.54
N ALA A 194 30.37 15.59 2.73
CA ALA A 194 31.49 16.46 2.95
C ALA A 194 32.15 16.36 4.31
N ASP A 195 33.37 16.14 4.13
CA ASP A 195 34.56 16.49 4.84
C ASP A 195 35.17 15.39 5.71
N ASP A 196 36.13 14.73 5.09
CA ASP A 196 37.38 14.34 5.75
C ASP A 196 38.55 14.56 4.83
N ASP A 197 39.14 15.70 4.99
CA ASP A 197 40.57 15.89 4.76
C ASP A 197 41.14 16.49 6.05
N HIS A 198 42.21 15.85 6.48
CA HIS A 198 43.28 16.27 7.42
C HIS A 198 43.26 15.65 8.83
N CYS A 199 44.11 14.75 8.96
CA CYS A 199 45.34 14.50 9.73
C CYS A 199 45.55 13.03 10.02
#